data_c6cef9ecc6b2add608ef546247c5d776
#
_entry.id   c6cef9ecc6b2add608ef546247c5d776
#
_cell.length_a   1.000
_cell.length_b   1.000
_cell.length_c   1.000
_cell.angle_alpha   90.00
_cell.angle_beta   90.00
_cell.angle_gamma   90.00
#
_symmetry.space_group_name_H-M   'P 1'
#
loop_
_entity.id
_entity.type
_entity.pdbx_description
1 polymer ?
#
loop_
_entity_poly.entity_id
_entity_poly.type
_entity_poly.pdbx_seq_one_letter_code
_entity_poly.pdbx_strand_id
1 'polypeptide(L)'
;SIHFEQRNANKLFKEADIEHAVTELPDLTVPANHTGASHVSGGLKRFVWGDREWPMIVSSPERATLEFLDEIPNRQSFEHAADLFTGLTDLSPRRLQRLLERCDSVKATRLFLWFAERYEHTWLKHLDVAAIDIGSGKRVIAKSGRLDSKYQITVPENLNGH
;
A
#
# COMPACT_ATOMS: atom_id res chain seq x y z
N SER A 1 -12.95 7.45 -15.43
CA SER A 1 -11.78 8.28 -15.74
C SER A 1 -10.62 7.83 -14.84
N ILE A 2 -9.48 7.52 -15.45
CA ILE A 2 -8.27 7.16 -14.72
C ILE A 2 -7.66 8.47 -14.23
N HIS A 3 -7.54 8.60 -12.93
CA HIS A 3 -6.92 9.78 -12.31
C HIS A 3 -5.44 9.48 -12.07
N PHE A 4 -4.56 10.16 -12.80
CA PHE A 4 -3.12 10.08 -12.59
C PHE A 4 -2.70 11.18 -11.61
N GLU A 5 -2.24 10.79 -10.44
CA GLU A 5 -1.66 11.69 -9.46
C GLU A 5 -0.16 11.43 -9.36
N GLN A 6 0.64 12.43 -9.70
CA GLN A 6 2.09 12.33 -9.55
C GLN A 6 2.43 12.51 -8.06
N ARG A 7 2.94 11.45 -7.44
CA ARG A 7 3.33 11.45 -6.02
C ARG A 7 4.84 11.34 -5.87
N ASN A 8 5.34 11.98 -4.84
CA ASN A 8 6.71 11.73 -4.42
C ASN A 8 6.76 10.36 -3.72
N ALA A 9 7.21 9.34 -4.48
CA ALA A 9 7.28 7.95 -4.03
C ALA A 9 8.26 7.74 -2.85
N ASN A 10 9.13 8.71 -2.57
CA ASN A 10 10.22 8.61 -1.60
C ASN A 10 9.78 8.80 -0.15
N LYS A 11 8.53 9.17 0.08
CA LYS A 11 8.07 9.58 1.43
C LYS A 11 7.65 8.42 2.34
N LEU A 12 7.25 7.29 1.76
CA LEU A 12 6.70 6.13 2.47
C LEU A 12 7.69 4.98 2.66
N PHE A 13 8.71 4.91 1.81
CA PHE A 13 9.66 3.80 1.79
C PHE A 13 11.08 4.34 1.78
N LYS A 14 11.99 3.66 2.45
CA LYS A 14 13.40 4.06 2.53
C LYS A 14 14.00 4.25 1.14
N GLU A 15 14.72 5.35 0.93
CA GLU A 15 15.25 5.79 -0.38
C GLU A 15 16.06 4.72 -1.13
N ALA A 16 16.80 3.88 -0.43
CA ALA A 16 17.62 2.82 -1.01
C ALA A 16 16.82 1.84 -1.91
N ASP A 17 15.52 1.68 -1.66
CA ASP A 17 14.68 0.77 -2.44
C ASP A 17 14.15 1.38 -3.75
N ILE A 18 14.19 2.70 -3.86
CA ILE A 18 13.70 3.43 -5.04
C ILE A 18 14.82 3.64 -6.05
N GLU A 19 16.03 3.96 -5.60
CA GLU A 19 17.20 4.07 -6.47
C GLU A 19 17.49 2.73 -7.17
N HIS A 20 17.41 1.61 -6.46
CA HIS A 20 17.51 0.29 -7.07
C HIS A 20 16.38 0.02 -8.08
N ALA A 21 15.15 0.40 -7.77
CA ALA A 21 14.01 0.20 -8.66
C ALA A 21 14.12 1.02 -9.96
N VAL A 22 14.73 2.20 -9.90
CA VAL A 22 14.94 3.07 -11.08
C VAL A 22 16.18 2.67 -11.86
N THR A 23 17.24 2.19 -11.19
CA THR A 23 18.50 1.79 -11.83
C THR A 23 18.40 0.41 -12.51
N GLU A 24 17.51 -0.47 -12.02
CA GLU A 24 17.22 -1.77 -12.62
C GLU A 24 16.10 -1.70 -13.67
N LEU A 25 15.70 -0.51 -14.13
CA LEU A 25 14.83 -0.40 -15.30
C LEU A 25 15.56 -1.04 -16.47
N PRO A 26 15.12 -2.20 -16.97
CA PRO A 26 15.73 -2.75 -18.18
C PRO A 26 15.57 -1.72 -19.28
N ASP A 27 16.60 -1.60 -20.09
CA ASP A 27 16.68 -0.75 -21.27
C ASP A 27 15.29 -0.59 -21.93
N LEU A 28 14.82 0.64 -22.06
CA LEU A 28 13.52 1.00 -22.63
C LEU A 28 13.33 0.53 -24.08
N THR A 29 14.36 -0.10 -24.66
CA THR A 29 14.40 -0.60 -26.05
C THR A 29 13.90 -2.05 -26.22
N VAL A 30 13.53 -2.75 -25.12
CA VAL A 30 13.01 -4.12 -25.27
C VAL A 30 11.58 -4.09 -25.81
N PRO A 31 11.33 -4.67 -27.00
CA PRO A 31 9.98 -4.69 -27.59
C PRO A 31 9.00 -5.43 -26.68
N ALA A 32 7.81 -4.85 -26.54
CA ALA A 32 6.72 -5.32 -25.70
C ALA A 32 6.03 -6.57 -26.29
N ASN A 33 6.75 -7.69 -26.45
CA ASN A 33 6.14 -8.94 -26.89
C ASN A 33 5.56 -9.79 -25.75
N HIS A 34 5.48 -9.22 -24.56
CA HIS A 34 4.88 -9.93 -23.43
C HIS A 34 3.89 -9.02 -22.69
N THR A 35 2.62 -9.39 -22.73
CA THR A 35 1.55 -8.98 -21.83
C THR A 35 1.86 -9.38 -20.37
N GLY A 36 3.02 -9.03 -19.86
CA GLY A 36 3.48 -9.32 -18.51
C GLY A 36 4.05 -8.06 -17.88
N ALA A 37 3.35 -7.50 -16.89
CA ALA A 37 3.91 -6.45 -16.07
C ALA A 37 5.17 -7.01 -15.38
N SER A 38 6.36 -6.59 -15.80
CA SER A 38 7.59 -6.92 -15.11
C SER A 38 7.60 -6.21 -13.76
N HIS A 39 7.79 -6.98 -12.69
CA HIS A 39 7.90 -6.43 -11.35
C HIS A 39 9.25 -5.73 -11.17
N VAL A 40 9.19 -4.45 -10.90
CA VAL A 40 10.32 -3.67 -10.44
C VAL A 40 10.39 -3.78 -8.91
N SER A 41 11.56 -3.63 -8.32
CA SER A 41 11.77 -3.64 -6.88
C SER A 41 10.86 -2.64 -6.14
N GLY A 42 10.64 -2.80 -4.83
CA GLY A 42 9.90 -1.85 -4.01
C GLY A 42 8.38 -1.77 -4.27
N GLY A 43 7.78 -2.80 -4.87
CA GLY A 43 6.33 -2.82 -5.14
C GLY A 43 5.91 -1.95 -6.31
N LEU A 44 6.84 -1.58 -7.18
CA LEU A 44 6.57 -0.89 -8.43
C LEU A 44 6.40 -1.89 -9.57
N LYS A 45 5.61 -1.51 -10.57
CA LYS A 45 5.38 -2.27 -11.79
C LYS A 45 5.62 -1.39 -13.01
N ARG A 46 6.23 -1.95 -14.04
CA ARG A 46 6.24 -1.32 -15.35
C ARG A 46 4.94 -1.65 -16.07
N PHE A 47 4.28 -0.65 -16.55
CA PHE A 47 3.05 -0.76 -17.33
C PHE A 47 3.22 -0.01 -18.67
N VAL A 48 2.69 -0.57 -19.75
CA VAL A 48 2.72 0.06 -21.07
C VAL A 48 1.31 0.55 -21.40
N TRP A 49 1.18 1.85 -21.70
CA TRP A 49 -0.10 2.49 -21.96
C TRP A 49 -0.28 2.90 -23.41
N GLY A 50 -1.44 2.55 -23.96
CA GLY A 50 -1.94 3.02 -25.27
C GLY A 50 -1.20 2.45 -26.48
N ASP A 51 -1.68 2.82 -27.67
CA ASP A 51 -1.15 2.33 -28.95
C ASP A 51 0.29 2.77 -29.25
N ARG A 52 0.78 3.78 -28.54
CA ARG A 52 2.17 4.26 -28.64
C ARG A 52 3.12 3.61 -27.64
N GLU A 53 2.66 2.59 -26.93
CA GLU A 53 3.45 1.80 -25.98
C GLU A 53 4.26 2.66 -24.96
N TRP A 54 3.62 3.69 -24.41
CA TRP A 54 4.29 4.57 -23.44
C TRP A 54 4.58 3.82 -22.12
N PRO A 55 5.85 3.69 -21.75
CA PRO A 55 6.22 3.03 -20.51
C PRO A 55 5.87 3.92 -19.31
N MET A 56 5.14 3.34 -18.35
CA MET A 56 4.79 3.98 -17.09
C MET A 56 5.22 3.09 -15.93
N ILE A 57 5.65 3.71 -14.85
CA ILE A 57 5.88 3.01 -13.59
C ILE A 57 4.69 3.28 -12.69
N VAL A 58 4.07 2.22 -12.21
CA VAL A 58 2.89 2.28 -11.36
C VAL A 58 3.10 1.46 -10.10
N SER A 59 2.46 1.86 -9.01
CA SER A 59 2.47 1.08 -7.77
C SER A 59 1.71 -0.24 -7.96
N SER A 60 2.25 -1.32 -7.39
CA SER A 60 1.49 -2.56 -7.24
C SER A 60 0.29 -2.34 -6.33
N PRO A 61 -0.75 -3.20 -6.36
CA PRO A 61 -1.89 -3.07 -5.47
C PRO A 61 -1.50 -2.99 -3.99
N GLU A 62 -0.50 -3.76 -3.57
CA GLU A 62 -0.01 -3.77 -2.19
C GLU A 62 0.61 -2.43 -1.80
N ARG A 63 1.45 -1.86 -2.66
CA ARG A 63 2.07 -0.55 -2.43
C ARG A 63 1.05 0.57 -2.52
N ALA A 64 0.19 0.57 -3.53
CA ALA A 64 -0.86 1.56 -3.71
C ALA A 64 -1.81 1.61 -2.50
N THR A 65 -2.10 0.46 -1.88
CA THR A 65 -2.91 0.40 -0.66
C THR A 65 -2.22 1.12 0.51
N LEU A 66 -0.92 0.92 0.72
CA LEU A 66 -0.17 1.63 1.77
C LEU A 66 -0.10 3.14 1.50
N GLU A 67 0.15 3.54 0.25
CA GLU A 67 0.14 4.93 -0.17
C GLU A 67 -1.22 5.59 0.05
N PHE A 68 -2.31 4.88 -0.25
CA PHE A 68 -3.67 5.33 0.01
C PHE A 68 -3.94 5.53 1.51
N LEU A 69 -3.56 4.57 2.33
CA LEU A 69 -3.77 4.63 3.78
C LEU A 69 -2.96 5.76 4.45
N ASP A 70 -1.79 6.08 3.91
CA ASP A 70 -1.00 7.20 4.42
C ASP A 70 -1.68 8.55 4.23
N GLU A 71 -2.62 8.66 3.32
CA GLU A 71 -3.37 9.89 3.06
C GLU A 71 -4.61 10.07 3.96
N ILE A 72 -4.99 9.07 4.72
CA ILE A 72 -6.07 9.19 5.71
C ILE A 72 -5.57 10.03 6.90
N PRO A 73 -6.36 10.94 7.42
CA PRO A 73 -7.73 11.33 7.04
C PRO A 73 -7.78 12.53 6.08
N ASN A 74 -6.65 13.03 5.62
CA ASN A 74 -6.58 14.35 4.97
C ASN A 74 -7.09 14.36 3.53
N ARG A 75 -6.69 13.38 2.72
CA ARG A 75 -7.05 13.25 1.31
C ARG A 75 -7.94 12.05 1.03
N GLN A 76 -7.90 11.06 1.90
CA GLN A 76 -8.69 9.84 1.80
C GLN A 76 -9.51 9.64 3.08
N SER A 77 -10.66 8.96 2.94
CA SER A 77 -11.53 8.69 4.08
C SER A 77 -11.42 7.23 4.55
N PHE A 78 -11.86 7.00 5.79
CA PHE A 78 -11.96 5.64 6.33
C PHE A 78 -13.01 4.80 5.61
N GLU A 79 -14.10 5.41 5.17
CA GLU A 79 -15.17 4.76 4.43
C GLU A 79 -14.65 4.26 3.08
N HIS A 80 -13.89 5.10 2.37
CA HIS A 80 -13.27 4.71 1.11
C HIS A 80 -12.23 3.59 1.30
N ALA A 81 -11.47 3.61 2.39
CA ALA A 81 -10.58 2.51 2.74
C ALA A 81 -11.35 1.22 3.02
N ALA A 82 -12.49 1.30 3.72
CA ALA A 82 -13.36 0.16 3.98
C ALA A 82 -13.86 -0.48 2.68
N ASP A 83 -14.35 0.35 1.75
CA ASP A 83 -14.78 -0.12 0.42
C ASP A 83 -13.64 -0.77 -0.35
N LEU A 84 -12.45 -0.14 -0.34
CA LEU A 84 -11.25 -0.69 -0.98
C LEU A 84 -10.91 -2.08 -0.42
N PHE A 85 -10.90 -2.23 0.91
CA PHE A 85 -10.53 -3.49 1.55
C PHE A 85 -11.49 -4.63 1.26
N THR A 86 -12.76 -4.37 0.94
CA THR A 86 -13.68 -5.44 0.50
C THR A 86 -13.20 -6.14 -0.77
N GLY A 87 -12.52 -5.42 -1.65
CA GLY A 87 -12.05 -5.92 -2.94
C GLY A 87 -10.60 -6.44 -2.98
N LEU A 88 -9.82 -6.29 -1.89
CA LEU A 88 -8.40 -6.66 -1.87
C LEU A 88 -8.16 -8.16 -1.60
N THR A 89 -8.78 -9.04 -2.38
CA THR A 89 -8.73 -10.50 -2.18
C THR A 89 -7.42 -11.13 -2.63
N ASP A 90 -6.73 -10.55 -3.62
CA ASP A 90 -5.62 -11.18 -4.36
C ASP A 90 -4.27 -10.51 -4.14
N LEU A 91 -4.03 -9.95 -2.94
CA LEU A 91 -2.74 -9.38 -2.62
C LEU A 91 -1.68 -10.48 -2.41
N SER A 92 -0.46 -10.21 -2.88
CA SER A 92 0.68 -11.10 -2.68
C SER A 92 1.22 -10.99 -1.24
N PRO A 93 1.09 -12.04 -0.39
CA PRO A 93 1.60 -11.99 0.98
C PRO A 93 3.10 -11.69 1.05
N ARG A 94 3.88 -12.29 0.15
CA ARG A 94 5.33 -12.09 0.09
C ARG A 94 5.71 -10.64 -0.23
N ARG A 95 4.97 -9.99 -1.14
CA ARG A 95 5.19 -8.58 -1.47
C ARG A 95 4.73 -7.67 -0.34
N LEU A 96 3.57 -7.96 0.25
CA LEU A 96 3.05 -7.25 1.42
C LEU A 96 4.04 -7.27 2.58
N GLN A 97 4.57 -8.45 2.93
CA GLN A 97 5.54 -8.59 4.03
C GLN A 97 6.73 -7.65 3.84
N ARG A 98 7.34 -7.69 2.66
CA ARG A 98 8.49 -6.83 2.35
C ARG A 98 8.16 -5.34 2.42
N LEU A 99 6.99 -4.94 1.92
CA LEU A 99 6.57 -3.54 1.93
C LEU A 99 6.26 -3.06 3.35
N LEU A 100 5.57 -3.87 4.16
CA LEU A 100 5.24 -3.53 5.54
C LEU A 100 6.48 -3.43 6.44
N GLU A 101 7.48 -4.31 6.27
CA GLU A 101 8.75 -4.27 6.99
C GLU A 101 9.59 -3.01 6.65
N ARG A 102 9.37 -2.42 5.48
CA ARG A 102 10.12 -1.25 4.98
C ARG A 102 9.33 0.04 4.97
N CYS A 103 8.07 -0.01 5.41
CA CYS A 103 7.20 1.15 5.43
C CYS A 103 7.57 2.09 6.58
N ASP A 104 7.98 3.32 6.26
CA ASP A 104 8.32 4.33 7.27
C ASP A 104 7.08 4.99 7.89
N SER A 105 5.89 4.76 7.34
CA SER A 105 4.64 5.27 7.90
C SER A 105 4.01 4.29 8.89
N VAL A 106 4.29 4.49 10.18
CA VAL A 106 3.62 3.76 11.27
C VAL A 106 2.10 3.85 11.17
N LYS A 107 1.57 4.99 10.72
CA LYS A 107 0.13 5.20 10.51
C LYS A 107 -0.40 4.25 9.44
N ALA A 108 0.22 4.23 8.26
CA ALA A 108 -0.22 3.38 7.16
C ALA A 108 -0.12 1.90 7.52
N THR A 109 0.98 1.48 8.15
CA THR A 109 1.19 0.10 8.61
C THR A 109 0.10 -0.35 9.59
N ARG A 110 -0.19 0.47 10.62
CA ARG A 110 -1.22 0.15 11.61
C ARG A 110 -2.63 0.13 11.02
N LEU A 111 -2.96 1.09 10.16
CA LEU A 111 -4.24 1.11 9.43
C LEU A 111 -4.39 -0.11 8.54
N PHE A 112 -3.32 -0.49 7.82
CA PHE A 112 -3.34 -1.67 6.96
C PHE A 112 -3.66 -2.95 7.75
N LEU A 113 -2.95 -3.20 8.84
CA LEU A 113 -3.18 -4.38 9.67
C LEU A 113 -4.57 -4.36 10.32
N TRP A 114 -5.03 -3.20 10.79
CA TRP A 114 -6.35 -3.03 11.37
C TRP A 114 -7.47 -3.37 10.37
N PHE A 115 -7.39 -2.85 9.14
CA PHE A 115 -8.35 -3.19 8.09
C PHE A 115 -8.24 -4.64 7.66
N ALA A 116 -7.03 -5.18 7.51
CA ALA A 116 -6.79 -6.56 7.10
C ALA A 116 -7.42 -7.57 8.06
N GLU A 117 -7.30 -7.36 9.36
CA GLU A 117 -7.94 -8.21 10.37
C GLU A 117 -9.46 -8.11 10.34
N ARG A 118 -9.98 -6.90 10.12
CA ARG A 118 -11.41 -6.65 10.08
C ARG A 118 -12.10 -7.36 8.91
N TYR A 119 -11.45 -7.41 7.76
CA TYR A 119 -12.00 -8.05 6.56
C TYR A 119 -11.54 -9.51 6.38
N GLU A 120 -10.77 -10.05 7.34
CA GLU A 120 -10.37 -11.47 7.44
C GLU A 120 -9.80 -12.06 6.15
N HIS A 121 -9.04 -11.25 5.42
CA HIS A 121 -8.47 -11.70 4.15
C HIS A 121 -7.54 -12.92 4.32
N THR A 122 -7.62 -13.85 3.36
CA THR A 122 -6.87 -15.11 3.39
C THR A 122 -5.36 -14.90 3.38
N TRP A 123 -4.87 -13.87 2.69
CA TRP A 123 -3.45 -13.54 2.62
C TRP A 123 -2.87 -13.07 3.97
N LEU A 124 -3.71 -12.58 4.89
CA LEU A 124 -3.26 -12.16 6.23
C LEU A 124 -2.61 -13.31 7.01
N LYS A 125 -3.10 -14.52 6.85
CA LYS A 125 -2.58 -15.72 7.53
C LYS A 125 -1.14 -16.07 7.14
N HIS A 126 -0.67 -15.51 6.03
CA HIS A 126 0.67 -15.72 5.49
C HIS A 126 1.64 -14.59 5.83
N LEU A 127 1.21 -13.60 6.63
CA LEU A 127 2.05 -12.51 7.10
C LEU A 127 2.64 -12.85 8.47
N ASP A 128 3.92 -12.59 8.64
CA ASP A 128 4.57 -12.53 9.95
C ASP A 128 4.40 -11.13 10.54
N VAL A 129 3.27 -10.93 11.22
CA VAL A 129 2.94 -9.63 11.83
C VAL A 129 3.93 -9.25 12.92
N ALA A 130 4.58 -10.23 13.58
CA ALA A 130 5.56 -9.96 14.63
C ALA A 130 6.86 -9.36 14.09
N ALA A 131 7.19 -9.62 12.83
CA ALA A 131 8.36 -9.02 12.17
C ALA A 131 8.11 -7.60 11.65
N ILE A 132 6.86 -7.11 11.66
CA ILE A 132 6.51 -5.78 11.17
C ILE A 132 6.62 -4.76 12.29
N ASP A 133 7.43 -3.71 12.07
CA ASP A 133 7.53 -2.59 13.02
C ASP A 133 6.27 -1.73 12.97
N ILE A 134 5.45 -1.85 13.99
CA ILE A 134 4.27 -1.00 14.18
C ILE A 134 4.55 0.23 15.06
N GLY A 135 5.80 0.48 15.40
CA GLY A 135 6.22 1.60 16.27
C GLY A 135 5.60 1.56 17.66
N SER A 136 5.73 2.65 18.39
CA SER A 136 5.19 2.79 19.75
C SER A 136 4.24 4.00 19.88
N GLY A 137 3.47 3.99 20.98
CA GLY A 137 2.61 5.11 21.37
C GLY A 137 1.32 5.22 20.55
N LYS A 138 0.39 6.01 21.06
CA LYS A 138 -0.93 6.27 20.48
C LYS A 138 -0.83 7.19 19.27
N ARG A 139 -1.61 6.91 18.23
CA ARG A 139 -1.79 7.78 17.05
C ARG A 139 -3.23 8.20 16.92
N VAL A 140 -3.49 9.51 16.96
CA VAL A 140 -4.82 10.07 16.71
C VAL A 140 -4.97 10.29 15.22
N ILE A 141 -5.79 9.45 14.57
CA ILE A 141 -6.08 9.52 13.14
C ILE A 141 -7.49 10.09 12.95
N ALA A 142 -8.50 9.46 13.52
CA ALA A 142 -9.85 10.01 13.58
C ALA A 142 -9.99 10.91 14.83
N LYS A 143 -10.30 12.20 14.65
CA LYS A 143 -10.39 13.18 15.75
C LYS A 143 -11.49 12.84 16.75
N SER A 144 -12.61 12.30 16.31
CA SER A 144 -13.79 11.93 17.13
C SER A 144 -13.99 10.43 17.17
N GLY A 145 -12.93 9.63 16.98
CA GLY A 145 -13.04 8.20 16.90
C GLY A 145 -12.71 7.50 18.22
N ARG A 146 -12.95 6.19 18.24
CA ARG A 146 -12.60 5.29 19.33
C ARG A 146 -11.14 4.82 19.18
N LEU A 147 -10.45 4.69 20.32
CA LEU A 147 -9.11 4.10 20.34
C LEU A 147 -9.20 2.58 20.16
N ASP A 148 -8.54 2.07 19.11
CA ASP A 148 -8.23 0.66 19.01
C ASP A 148 -7.04 0.32 19.91
N SER A 149 -7.23 -0.63 20.83
CA SER A 149 -6.22 -0.97 21.84
C SER A 149 -5.07 -1.78 21.29
N LYS A 150 -5.28 -2.57 20.24
CA LYS A 150 -4.25 -3.43 19.63
C LYS A 150 -3.26 -2.62 18.83
N TYR A 151 -3.75 -1.77 17.94
CA TYR A 151 -2.92 -0.97 17.05
C TYR A 151 -2.66 0.44 17.56
N GLN A 152 -3.25 0.83 18.69
CA GLN A 152 -3.07 2.14 19.30
C GLN A 152 -3.36 3.31 18.33
N ILE A 153 -4.43 3.18 17.53
CA ILE A 153 -4.93 4.19 16.61
C ILE A 153 -6.37 4.57 16.94
N THR A 154 -6.75 5.82 16.67
CA THR A 154 -8.17 6.20 16.73
C THR A 154 -8.83 5.96 15.39
N VAL A 155 -9.97 5.26 15.42
CA VAL A 155 -10.79 4.89 14.25
C VAL A 155 -12.22 5.37 14.42
N PRO A 156 -12.97 5.68 13.34
CA PRO A 156 -14.36 6.10 13.45
C PRO A 156 -15.24 5.06 14.12
N GLU A 157 -16.22 5.50 14.91
CA GLU A 157 -17.14 4.61 15.63
C GLU A 157 -18.08 3.86 14.69
N ASN A 158 -18.49 4.48 13.59
CA ASN A 158 -19.42 3.92 12.60
C ASN A 158 -18.85 2.76 11.78
N LEU A 159 -17.53 2.58 11.76
CA LEU A 159 -16.89 1.45 11.08
C LEU A 159 -16.90 0.15 11.93
N ASN A 160 -17.49 0.15 13.10
CA ASN A 160 -17.53 -1.01 14.01
C ASN A 160 -18.67 -2.00 13.72
N GLY A 161 -19.44 -1.80 12.66
CA GLY A 161 -20.57 -2.65 12.31
C GLY A 161 -20.25 -3.74 11.30
N HIS A 162 -19.43 -4.70 11.64
CA HIS A 162 -19.45 -6.06 11.07
C HIS A 162 -18.62 -6.98 11.93
#